data_02f2bffa4b04b03991379ba7bf624d47
#
_entry.id   02f2bffa4b04b03991379ba7bf624d47
#
_cell.length_a   1.000
_cell.length_b   1.000
_cell.length_c   1.000
_cell.angle_alpha   90.00
_cell.angle_beta   90.00
_cell.angle_gamma   90.00
#
_symmetry.space_group_name_H-M   'P 1'
#
loop_
_entity.id
_entity.type
_entity.pdbx_description
1 polymer ?
#
loop_
_entity_poly.entity_id
_entity_poly.type
_entity_poly.pdbx_seq_one_letter_code
_entity_poly.pdbx_strand_id
1 'polypeptide(L)'
;MTIYQNITENLEEKTYERLFCSQEITAGIRGYLIFLSVFNVLLAICSSLGNILILIALDKATTLHAPSKLFLRSLATTDLLVGVISEPLTVTYWISAVRKRWDECYNIFLTSFIVGYLLCGISLLTMTAISVDRLLALSLRVRYKQIVTLNRARVIVLVFWIFCAVCSVMHAHDSRITTWYTHITIPVCFGTSILSYTTIFWKLHRHEIQVRGNIIQPEQSNNSSSGPLNISRYRKGVFSVMCLQLAVAVCYLPHGITTALWTYGGRSSSVTVLRQFTVTLVYVNSALNPLLYCWKIREVRQSVKEIIREILFC
;
A
#
# COMPACT_ATOMS: atom_id res chain seq x y z
N MET A 1 31.91 20.84 16.26
CA MET A 1 30.78 20.59 17.18
C MET A 1 29.70 19.71 16.52
N THR A 2 29.33 19.97 15.28
CA THR A 2 28.29 19.20 14.52
C THR A 2 28.62 17.72 14.26
N ILE A 3 29.88 17.37 14.01
CA ILE A 3 30.30 15.98 13.75
C ILE A 3 30.20 15.11 15.04
N TYR A 4 30.60 15.69 16.19
CA TYR A 4 30.51 14.98 17.49
C TYR A 4 29.08 14.78 17.94
N GLN A 5 28.19 15.74 17.72
CA GLN A 5 26.75 15.58 17.96
C GLN A 5 26.13 14.51 17.07
N ASN A 6 26.49 14.46 15.79
CA ASN A 6 26.02 13.43 14.87
C ASN A 6 26.50 12.02 15.24
N ILE A 7 27.72 11.88 15.76
CA ILE A 7 28.24 10.57 16.20
C ILE A 7 27.56 10.10 17.48
N THR A 8 27.36 11.00 18.46
CA THR A 8 26.65 10.64 19.71
C THR A 8 25.20 10.30 19.46
N GLU A 9 24.47 11.04 18.64
CA GLU A 9 23.10 10.74 18.27
C GLU A 9 22.97 9.42 17.49
N ASN A 10 23.89 9.09 16.57
CA ASN A 10 23.93 7.80 15.88
C ASN A 10 24.28 6.63 16.80
N LEU A 11 25.13 6.84 17.81
CA LEU A 11 25.43 5.83 18.83
C LEU A 11 24.21 5.59 19.74
N GLU A 12 23.53 6.64 20.14
CA GLU A 12 22.29 6.54 20.91
C GLU A 12 21.22 5.81 20.11
N GLU A 13 21.04 6.11 18.84
CA GLU A 13 20.03 5.49 17.99
C GLU A 13 20.30 4.01 17.74
N LYS A 14 21.53 3.58 17.47
CA LYS A 14 21.93 2.16 17.40
C LYS A 14 21.78 1.44 18.75
N THR A 15 22.00 2.14 19.85
CA THR A 15 21.76 1.62 21.20
C THR A 15 20.26 1.40 21.42
N TYR A 16 19.40 2.27 20.91
CA TYR A 16 17.95 2.14 21.04
C TYR A 16 17.32 1.09 20.12
N GLU A 17 17.85 0.85 18.94
CA GLU A 17 17.42 -0.28 18.08
C GLU A 17 17.71 -1.62 18.77
N ARG A 18 18.83 -1.72 19.50
CA ARG A 18 19.13 -2.87 20.37
C ARG A 18 18.17 -2.99 21.55
N LEU A 19 17.58 -1.89 22.03
CA LEU A 19 16.57 -1.93 23.10
C LEU A 19 15.30 -2.68 22.71
N PHE A 20 14.90 -2.71 21.42
CA PHE A 20 13.78 -3.55 20.96
C PHE A 20 14.02 -5.04 21.21
N CYS A 21 15.29 -5.43 21.21
CA CYS A 21 15.74 -6.78 21.52
C CYS A 21 16.34 -6.83 22.93
N SER A 22 15.66 -6.26 23.93
CA SER A 22 16.08 -6.27 25.32
C SER A 22 14.97 -6.79 26.23
N GLN A 23 15.38 -7.26 27.43
CA GLN A 23 14.44 -7.78 28.40
C GLN A 23 13.49 -6.69 28.96
N GLU A 24 13.98 -5.46 29.08
CA GLU A 24 13.24 -4.35 29.67
C GLU A 24 11.95 -4.02 28.88
N ILE A 25 12.03 -3.95 27.56
CA ILE A 25 10.88 -3.67 26.70
C ILE A 25 10.03 -4.92 26.50
N THR A 26 10.68 -6.06 26.25
CA THR A 26 9.97 -7.29 25.88
C THR A 26 9.15 -7.88 27.03
N ALA A 27 9.58 -7.73 28.28
CA ALA A 27 8.87 -8.29 29.43
C ALA A 27 7.43 -7.73 29.56
N GLY A 28 7.25 -6.44 29.35
CA GLY A 28 5.95 -5.77 29.45
C GLY A 28 5.01 -6.01 28.26
N ILE A 29 5.54 -6.44 27.10
CA ILE A 29 4.77 -6.54 25.84
C ILE A 29 4.67 -7.96 25.27
N ARG A 30 5.20 -8.95 25.98
CA ARG A 30 5.28 -10.36 25.50
C ARG A 30 3.94 -10.92 25.00
N GLY A 31 2.86 -10.69 25.73
CA GLY A 31 1.53 -11.16 25.34
C GLY A 31 1.05 -10.55 24.04
N TYR A 32 1.30 -9.25 23.83
CA TYR A 32 0.96 -8.55 22.60
C TYR A 32 1.78 -9.08 21.41
N LEU A 33 3.08 -9.34 21.59
CA LEU A 33 3.93 -9.90 20.52
C LEU A 33 3.47 -11.30 20.09
N ILE A 34 3.05 -12.16 21.03
CA ILE A 34 2.51 -13.49 20.72
C ILE A 34 1.19 -13.35 19.94
N PHE A 35 0.27 -12.50 20.42
CA PHE A 35 -1.00 -12.25 19.75
C PHE A 35 -0.79 -11.73 18.32
N LEU A 36 0.07 -10.72 18.14
CA LEU A 36 0.38 -10.15 16.84
C LEU A 36 1.09 -11.17 15.93
N SER A 37 1.94 -12.04 16.49
CA SER A 37 2.59 -13.10 15.69
C SER A 37 1.56 -14.08 15.10
N VAL A 38 0.60 -14.55 15.90
CA VAL A 38 -0.48 -15.43 15.40
C VAL A 38 -1.30 -14.72 14.34
N PHE A 39 -1.69 -13.47 14.60
CA PHE A 39 -2.48 -12.69 13.65
C PHE A 39 -1.75 -12.45 12.32
N ASN A 40 -0.44 -12.11 12.36
CA ASN A 40 0.35 -11.91 11.15
C ASN A 40 0.61 -13.22 10.38
N VAL A 41 0.68 -14.38 11.02
CA VAL A 41 0.72 -15.66 10.30
C VAL A 41 -0.55 -15.85 9.46
N LEU A 42 -1.72 -15.55 10.01
CA LEU A 42 -2.98 -15.61 9.26
C LEU A 42 -3.01 -14.59 8.12
N LEU A 43 -2.55 -13.38 8.36
CA LEU A 43 -2.44 -12.35 7.33
C LEU A 43 -1.49 -12.78 6.21
N ALA A 44 -0.33 -13.35 6.52
CA ALA A 44 0.64 -13.85 5.55
C ALA A 44 0.03 -14.88 4.61
N ILE A 45 -0.77 -15.81 5.14
CA ILE A 45 -1.49 -16.81 4.34
C ILE A 45 -2.53 -16.10 3.44
N CYS A 46 -3.36 -15.22 4.00
CA CYS A 46 -4.39 -14.50 3.24
C CYS A 46 -3.78 -13.62 2.16
N SER A 47 -2.74 -12.87 2.47
CA SER A 47 -2.02 -12.00 1.54
C SER A 47 -1.40 -12.82 0.41
N SER A 48 -0.70 -13.91 0.73
CA SER A 48 -0.05 -14.76 -0.26
C SER A 48 -1.06 -15.41 -1.21
N LEU A 49 -2.05 -16.12 -0.68
CA LEU A 49 -3.06 -16.81 -1.49
C LEU A 49 -3.91 -15.84 -2.30
N GLY A 50 -4.33 -14.73 -1.69
CA GLY A 50 -5.13 -13.72 -2.36
C GLY A 50 -4.39 -13.07 -3.53
N ASN A 51 -3.13 -12.69 -3.35
CA ASN A 51 -2.35 -12.02 -4.40
C ASN A 51 -1.89 -12.98 -5.50
N ILE A 52 -1.60 -14.26 -5.21
CA ILE A 52 -1.40 -15.29 -6.24
C ILE A 52 -2.64 -15.38 -7.13
N LEU A 53 -3.83 -15.47 -6.53
CA LEU A 53 -5.08 -15.56 -7.27
C LEU A 53 -5.32 -14.33 -8.15
N ILE A 54 -5.00 -13.13 -7.66
CA ILE A 54 -5.08 -11.88 -8.45
C ILE A 54 -4.08 -11.89 -9.61
N LEU A 55 -2.85 -12.34 -9.41
CA LEU A 55 -1.85 -12.41 -10.48
C LEU A 55 -2.32 -13.33 -11.61
N ILE A 56 -2.85 -14.52 -11.29
CA ILE A 56 -3.41 -15.45 -12.28
C ILE A 56 -4.64 -14.82 -12.97
N ALA A 57 -5.52 -14.17 -12.23
CA ALA A 57 -6.70 -13.51 -12.80
C ALA A 57 -6.34 -12.36 -13.73
N LEU A 58 -5.30 -11.58 -13.39
CA LEU A 58 -4.79 -10.52 -14.26
C LEU A 58 -4.20 -11.06 -15.56
N ASP A 59 -3.62 -12.26 -15.57
CA ASP A 59 -3.13 -12.88 -16.80
C ASP A 59 -4.27 -13.25 -17.76
N LYS A 60 -5.36 -13.79 -17.24
CA LYS A 60 -6.57 -14.09 -18.00
C LYS A 60 -7.34 -12.84 -18.46
N ALA A 61 -7.21 -11.68 -17.78
CA ALA A 61 -7.91 -10.45 -18.14
C ALA A 61 -7.29 -9.78 -19.39
N THR A 62 -8.04 -9.73 -20.50
CA THR A 62 -7.57 -9.21 -21.81
C THR A 62 -8.01 -7.78 -22.10
N THR A 63 -9.07 -7.29 -21.45
CA THR A 63 -9.70 -5.99 -21.80
C THR A 63 -9.13 -4.80 -21.01
N LEU A 64 -8.31 -5.06 -19.97
CA LEU A 64 -7.66 -4.03 -19.17
C LEU A 64 -6.57 -3.32 -19.99
N HIS A 65 -6.53 -1.98 -19.89
CA HIS A 65 -5.46 -1.18 -20.50
C HIS A 65 -4.08 -1.61 -19.95
N ALA A 66 -3.12 -1.86 -20.85
CA ALA A 66 -1.84 -2.47 -20.50
C ALA A 66 -1.05 -1.76 -19.37
N PRO A 67 -0.93 -0.41 -19.31
CA PRO A 67 -0.31 0.29 -18.18
C PRO A 67 -1.03 0.07 -16.84
N SER A 68 -2.37 0.13 -16.83
CA SER A 68 -3.15 -0.12 -15.61
C SER A 68 -2.99 -1.56 -15.12
N LYS A 69 -2.96 -2.53 -16.05
CA LYS A 69 -2.68 -3.94 -15.76
C LYS A 69 -1.29 -4.11 -15.14
N LEU A 70 -0.28 -3.38 -15.65
CA LEU A 70 1.08 -3.40 -15.10
C LEU A 70 1.13 -2.88 -13.66
N PHE A 71 0.48 -1.75 -13.34
CA PHE A 71 0.43 -1.24 -11.97
C PHE A 71 -0.28 -2.21 -11.01
N LEU A 72 -1.40 -2.80 -11.42
CA LEU A 72 -2.10 -3.82 -10.62
C LEU A 72 -1.23 -5.06 -10.41
N ARG A 73 -0.49 -5.50 -11.44
CA ARG A 73 0.44 -6.63 -11.32
C ARG A 73 1.61 -6.30 -10.39
N SER A 74 2.20 -5.10 -10.50
CA SER A 74 3.26 -4.63 -9.60
C SER A 74 2.77 -4.65 -8.16
N LEU A 75 1.56 -4.14 -7.89
CA LEU A 75 0.99 -4.11 -6.56
C LEU A 75 0.71 -5.51 -6.00
N ALA A 76 0.08 -6.40 -6.79
CA ALA A 76 -0.15 -7.77 -6.36
C ALA A 76 1.16 -8.55 -6.14
N THR A 77 2.23 -8.25 -6.90
CA THR A 77 3.55 -8.85 -6.68
C THR A 77 4.18 -8.37 -5.38
N THR A 78 4.16 -7.07 -5.10
CA THR A 78 4.70 -6.54 -3.83
C THR A 78 3.92 -7.04 -2.63
N ASP A 79 2.59 -7.12 -2.71
CA ASP A 79 1.74 -7.64 -1.63
C ASP A 79 1.92 -9.15 -1.40
N LEU A 80 2.18 -9.91 -2.46
CA LEU A 80 2.60 -11.31 -2.36
C LEU A 80 3.94 -11.44 -1.62
N LEU A 81 4.92 -10.61 -1.98
CA LEU A 81 6.24 -10.61 -1.32
C LEU A 81 6.13 -10.15 0.14
N VAL A 82 5.22 -9.23 0.47
CA VAL A 82 4.91 -8.89 1.88
C VAL A 82 4.46 -10.13 2.63
N GLY A 83 3.49 -10.88 2.12
CA GLY A 83 2.97 -12.09 2.76
C GLY A 83 3.99 -13.22 2.88
N VAL A 84 4.85 -13.43 1.86
CA VAL A 84 5.80 -14.56 1.82
C VAL A 84 7.11 -14.24 2.55
N ILE A 85 7.53 -12.97 2.60
CA ILE A 85 8.85 -12.59 3.13
C ILE A 85 8.72 -11.65 4.34
N SER A 86 8.04 -10.50 4.20
CA SER A 86 8.07 -9.45 5.21
C SER A 86 7.34 -9.85 6.49
N GLU A 87 6.14 -10.40 6.38
CA GLU A 87 5.35 -10.85 7.54
C GLU A 87 6.03 -12.02 8.28
N PRO A 88 6.53 -13.09 7.62
CA PRO A 88 7.30 -14.13 8.29
C PRO A 88 8.56 -13.62 8.99
N LEU A 89 9.32 -12.70 8.40
CA LEU A 89 10.47 -12.06 9.04
C LEU A 89 10.06 -11.30 10.31
N THR A 90 8.97 -10.56 10.25
CA THR A 90 8.44 -9.80 11.40
C THR A 90 7.98 -10.73 12.52
N VAL A 91 7.28 -11.81 12.19
CA VAL A 91 6.90 -12.85 13.16
C VAL A 91 8.12 -13.50 13.80
N THR A 92 9.13 -13.83 13.00
CA THR A 92 10.39 -14.44 13.49
C THR A 92 11.13 -13.49 14.43
N TYR A 93 11.19 -12.20 14.10
CA TYR A 93 11.72 -11.16 14.98
C TYR A 93 10.99 -11.14 16.33
N TRP A 94 9.64 -11.08 16.35
CA TRP A 94 8.88 -11.06 17.61
C TRP A 94 9.05 -12.33 18.43
N ILE A 95 9.06 -13.50 17.80
CA ILE A 95 9.29 -14.78 18.47
C ILE A 95 10.71 -14.85 19.06
N SER A 96 11.72 -14.35 18.35
CA SER A 96 13.10 -14.27 18.85
C SER A 96 13.21 -13.39 20.09
N ALA A 97 12.54 -12.23 20.08
CA ALA A 97 12.44 -11.34 21.24
C ALA A 97 11.75 -12.05 22.44
N VAL A 98 10.60 -12.71 22.21
CA VAL A 98 9.86 -13.46 23.24
C VAL A 98 10.71 -14.60 23.83
N ARG A 99 11.56 -15.26 23.00
CA ARG A 99 12.46 -16.34 23.42
C ARG A 99 13.78 -15.85 24.00
N LYS A 100 13.99 -14.52 24.12
CA LYS A 100 15.20 -13.89 24.65
C LYS A 100 16.47 -14.21 23.85
N ARG A 101 16.35 -14.45 22.54
CA ARG A 101 17.49 -14.70 21.63
C ARG A 101 17.94 -13.36 21.05
N TRP A 102 18.60 -12.55 21.86
CA TRP A 102 18.84 -11.13 21.59
C TRP A 102 19.69 -10.87 20.35
N ASP A 103 20.74 -11.64 20.12
CA ASP A 103 21.63 -11.47 18.96
C ASP A 103 20.92 -11.75 17.64
N GLU A 104 20.12 -12.82 17.60
CA GLU A 104 19.30 -13.15 16.43
C GLU A 104 18.17 -12.14 16.24
N CYS A 105 17.53 -11.73 17.33
CA CYS A 105 16.46 -10.75 17.34
C CYS A 105 16.88 -9.47 16.60
N TYR A 106 18.06 -8.92 16.91
CA TYR A 106 18.54 -7.68 16.28
C TYR A 106 18.76 -7.83 14.78
N ASN A 107 19.43 -8.89 14.34
CA ASN A 107 19.70 -9.13 12.92
C ASN A 107 18.41 -9.35 12.13
N ILE A 108 17.45 -10.11 12.68
CA ILE A 108 16.15 -10.34 12.04
C ILE A 108 15.32 -9.07 12.04
N PHE A 109 15.36 -8.27 13.13
CA PHE A 109 14.70 -6.97 13.21
C PHE A 109 15.16 -6.05 12.08
N LEU A 110 16.48 -5.87 11.90
CA LEU A 110 17.04 -5.02 10.86
C LEU A 110 16.63 -5.49 9.46
N THR A 111 16.72 -6.80 9.21
CA THR A 111 16.33 -7.40 7.92
C THR A 111 14.83 -7.21 7.67
N SER A 112 13.98 -7.49 8.66
CA SER A 112 12.53 -7.30 8.58
C SER A 112 12.17 -5.85 8.31
N PHE A 113 12.88 -4.92 8.95
CA PHE A 113 12.70 -3.49 8.76
C PHE A 113 13.01 -3.07 7.32
N ILE A 114 14.20 -3.40 6.81
CA ILE A 114 14.63 -3.06 5.44
C ILE A 114 13.65 -3.62 4.40
N VAL A 115 13.31 -4.91 4.50
CA VAL A 115 12.38 -5.58 3.58
C VAL A 115 10.98 -5.00 3.68
N GLY A 116 10.50 -4.75 4.90
CA GLY A 116 9.19 -4.15 5.14
C GLY A 116 9.06 -2.76 4.52
N TYR A 117 10.03 -1.88 4.76
CA TYR A 117 10.04 -0.53 4.18
C TYR A 117 10.15 -0.53 2.66
N LEU A 118 10.98 -1.42 2.10
CA LEU A 118 11.07 -1.62 0.65
C LEU A 118 9.71 -1.98 0.05
N LEU A 119 9.12 -3.08 0.50
CA LEU A 119 7.91 -3.63 -0.12
C LEU A 119 6.67 -2.78 0.13
N CYS A 120 6.47 -2.32 1.38
CA CYS A 120 5.34 -1.44 1.70
C CYS A 120 5.46 -0.07 1.05
N GLY A 121 6.69 0.46 0.89
CA GLY A 121 6.95 1.70 0.16
C GLY A 121 6.58 1.59 -1.31
N ILE A 122 6.99 0.51 -2.01
CA ILE A 122 6.63 0.27 -3.40
C ILE A 122 5.11 0.09 -3.54
N SER A 123 4.47 -0.63 -2.63
CA SER A 123 3.01 -0.81 -2.61
C SER A 123 2.30 0.54 -2.50
N LEU A 124 2.69 1.40 -1.57
CA LEU A 124 2.11 2.74 -1.38
C LEU A 124 2.28 3.65 -2.61
N LEU A 125 3.48 3.70 -3.20
CA LEU A 125 3.76 4.46 -4.42
C LEU A 125 2.96 3.93 -5.61
N THR A 126 2.86 2.62 -5.75
CA THR A 126 2.08 1.98 -6.82
C THR A 126 0.59 2.26 -6.69
N MET A 127 0.05 2.26 -5.47
CA MET A 127 -1.34 2.66 -5.21
C MET A 127 -1.59 4.13 -5.57
N THR A 128 -0.64 5.01 -5.27
CA THR A 128 -0.69 6.42 -5.65
C THR A 128 -0.69 6.56 -7.17
N ALA A 129 0.18 5.81 -7.87
CA ALA A 129 0.22 5.79 -9.33
C ALA A 129 -1.10 5.29 -9.95
N ILE A 130 -1.74 4.28 -9.37
CA ILE A 130 -3.08 3.81 -9.78
C ILE A 130 -4.11 4.94 -9.62
N SER A 131 -4.03 5.73 -8.56
CA SER A 131 -4.94 6.87 -8.32
C SER A 131 -4.79 7.94 -9.39
N VAL A 132 -3.55 8.28 -9.73
CA VAL A 132 -3.20 9.23 -10.80
C VAL A 132 -3.61 8.67 -12.17
N ASP A 133 -3.38 7.39 -12.45
CA ASP A 133 -3.79 6.71 -13.69
C ASP A 133 -5.30 6.83 -13.91
N ARG A 134 -6.11 6.64 -12.87
CA ARG A 134 -7.56 6.83 -12.95
C ARG A 134 -7.97 8.27 -13.24
N LEU A 135 -7.30 9.24 -12.61
CA LEU A 135 -7.52 10.66 -12.89
C LEU A 135 -7.18 11.02 -14.34
N LEU A 136 -6.05 10.52 -14.84
CA LEU A 136 -5.62 10.75 -16.23
C LEU A 136 -6.59 10.10 -17.23
N ALA A 137 -7.06 8.89 -16.96
CA ALA A 137 -8.04 8.21 -17.81
C ALA A 137 -9.34 9.01 -17.93
N LEU A 138 -9.83 9.63 -16.85
CA LEU A 138 -10.99 10.49 -16.87
C LEU A 138 -10.73 11.85 -17.56
N SER A 139 -9.58 12.44 -17.27
CA SER A 139 -9.27 13.80 -17.70
C SER A 139 -8.91 13.89 -19.18
N LEU A 140 -8.15 12.92 -19.68
CA LEU A 140 -7.60 12.93 -21.03
C LEU A 140 -8.47 12.21 -22.05
N ARG A 141 -9.39 11.35 -21.61
CA ARG A 141 -10.30 10.58 -22.48
C ARG A 141 -9.57 9.98 -23.70
N VAL A 142 -9.72 10.57 -24.88
CA VAL A 142 -9.11 10.07 -26.13
C VAL A 142 -7.59 10.13 -26.13
N ARG A 143 -6.99 11.17 -25.54
CA ARG A 143 -5.52 11.33 -25.46
C ARG A 143 -4.85 10.44 -24.42
N TYR A 144 -5.64 9.80 -23.53
CA TYR A 144 -5.11 8.95 -22.46
C TYR A 144 -4.18 7.85 -22.98
N LYS A 145 -4.59 7.11 -24.04
CA LYS A 145 -3.80 6.03 -24.61
C LYS A 145 -2.46 6.49 -25.23
N GLN A 146 -2.39 7.74 -25.68
CA GLN A 146 -1.15 8.32 -26.24
C GLN A 146 -0.18 8.77 -25.14
N ILE A 147 -0.71 9.26 -24.02
CA ILE A 147 0.10 9.80 -22.91
C ILE A 147 0.53 8.69 -21.96
N VAL A 148 -0.40 7.80 -21.56
CA VAL A 148 -0.11 6.70 -20.63
C VAL A 148 0.25 5.45 -21.43
N THR A 149 1.54 5.33 -21.76
CA THR A 149 2.08 4.19 -22.52
C THR A 149 2.68 3.13 -21.59
N LEU A 150 2.75 1.88 -22.05
CA LEU A 150 3.32 0.77 -21.28
C LEU A 150 4.78 1.02 -20.88
N ASN A 151 5.57 1.62 -21.78
CA ASN A 151 6.99 1.90 -21.51
C ASN A 151 7.15 2.94 -20.39
N ARG A 152 6.34 4.00 -20.39
CA ARG A 152 6.34 4.99 -19.29
C ARG A 152 5.94 4.35 -17.97
N ALA A 153 4.93 3.49 -17.97
CA ALA A 153 4.52 2.78 -16.75
C ALA A 153 5.62 1.84 -16.24
N ARG A 154 6.37 1.14 -17.13
CA ARG A 154 7.53 0.31 -16.74
C ARG A 154 8.63 1.14 -16.08
N VAL A 155 8.96 2.29 -16.67
CA VAL A 155 9.96 3.21 -16.10
C VAL A 155 9.52 3.69 -14.70
N ILE A 156 8.26 4.07 -14.53
CA ILE A 156 7.72 4.50 -13.23
C ILE A 156 7.85 3.39 -12.18
N VAL A 157 7.46 2.17 -12.51
CA VAL A 157 7.57 1.02 -11.59
C VAL A 157 9.05 0.77 -11.25
N LEU A 158 9.95 0.79 -12.23
CA LEU A 158 11.39 0.61 -12.00
C LEU A 158 11.96 1.70 -11.08
N VAL A 159 11.58 2.96 -11.29
CA VAL A 159 11.98 4.07 -10.42
C VAL A 159 11.49 3.87 -8.99
N PHE A 160 10.26 3.38 -8.78
CA PHE A 160 9.76 3.07 -7.44
C PHE A 160 10.61 2.00 -6.73
N TRP A 161 10.96 0.92 -7.46
CA TRP A 161 11.81 -0.14 -6.92
C TRP A 161 13.20 0.38 -6.52
N ILE A 162 13.86 1.13 -7.39
CA ILE A 162 15.19 1.70 -7.12
C ILE A 162 15.12 2.69 -5.95
N PHE A 163 14.17 3.62 -5.97
CA PHE A 163 14.01 4.63 -4.93
C PHE A 163 13.76 4.00 -3.54
N CYS A 164 12.81 3.07 -3.44
CA CYS A 164 12.53 2.41 -2.17
C CYS A 164 13.70 1.52 -1.71
N ALA A 165 14.40 0.84 -2.63
CA ALA A 165 15.56 0.03 -2.30
C ALA A 165 16.69 0.89 -1.71
N VAL A 166 17.02 2.00 -2.34
CA VAL A 166 18.05 2.93 -1.84
C VAL A 166 17.64 3.47 -0.46
N CYS A 167 16.42 3.98 -0.29
CA CYS A 167 15.97 4.51 0.99
C CYS A 167 15.94 3.46 2.11
N SER A 168 15.56 2.22 1.78
CA SER A 168 15.48 1.14 2.77
C SER A 168 16.86 0.62 3.19
N VAL A 169 17.81 0.48 2.26
CA VAL A 169 19.19 0.03 2.56
C VAL A 169 19.96 1.12 3.32
N MET A 170 19.73 2.39 3.00
CA MET A 170 20.35 3.50 3.71
C MET A 170 19.98 3.57 5.20
N HIS A 171 18.90 2.91 5.63
CA HIS A 171 18.58 2.76 7.05
C HIS A 171 19.69 2.09 7.86
N ALA A 172 20.36 1.10 7.30
CA ALA A 172 21.47 0.42 7.98
C ALA A 172 22.68 1.37 8.23
N HIS A 173 22.76 2.46 7.48
CA HIS A 173 23.81 3.46 7.61
C HIS A 173 23.38 4.65 8.49
N ASP A 174 22.17 5.19 8.24
CA ASP A 174 21.57 6.28 9.01
C ASP A 174 20.05 6.13 9.03
N SER A 175 19.49 5.82 10.19
CA SER A 175 18.06 5.61 10.40
C SER A 175 17.22 6.89 10.17
N ARG A 176 17.83 8.09 10.27
CA ARG A 176 17.17 9.37 9.98
C ARG A 176 16.67 9.43 8.53
N ILE A 177 17.39 8.82 7.59
CA ILE A 177 16.99 8.79 6.17
C ILE A 177 15.63 8.11 6.04
N THR A 178 15.43 6.97 6.71
CA THR A 178 14.15 6.24 6.64
C THR A 178 13.02 6.98 7.37
N THR A 179 13.35 7.68 8.46
CA THR A 179 12.40 8.53 9.16
C THR A 179 11.92 9.68 8.24
N TRP A 180 12.83 10.41 7.61
CA TRP A 180 12.50 11.45 6.64
C TRP A 180 11.76 10.89 5.43
N TYR A 181 12.18 9.73 4.90
CA TYR A 181 11.50 9.02 3.84
C TYR A 181 10.03 8.76 4.20
N THR A 182 9.75 8.25 5.40
CA THR A 182 8.39 7.97 5.87
C THR A 182 7.57 9.25 6.01
N HIS A 183 8.14 10.28 6.66
CA HIS A 183 7.46 11.55 6.93
C HIS A 183 7.18 12.38 5.68
N ILE A 184 7.92 12.18 4.59
CA ILE A 184 7.68 12.85 3.31
C ILE A 184 6.80 11.98 2.41
N THR A 185 7.10 10.69 2.28
CA THR A 185 6.44 9.82 1.29
C THR A 185 4.97 9.60 1.64
N ILE A 186 4.65 9.34 2.91
CA ILE A 186 3.26 9.12 3.33
C ILE A 186 2.39 10.35 3.03
N PRO A 187 2.69 11.58 3.53
CA PRO A 187 1.86 12.75 3.24
C PRO A 187 1.78 13.10 1.76
N VAL A 188 2.88 12.97 1.00
CA VAL A 188 2.89 13.23 -0.44
C VAL A 188 1.99 12.26 -1.19
N CYS A 189 2.07 10.96 -0.90
CA CYS A 189 1.20 9.95 -1.50
C CYS A 189 -0.27 10.19 -1.16
N PHE A 190 -0.58 10.50 0.10
CA PHE A 190 -1.95 10.84 0.50
C PHE A 190 -2.46 12.12 -0.13
N GLY A 191 -1.68 13.19 -0.10
CA GLY A 191 -2.03 14.47 -0.73
C GLY A 191 -2.31 14.30 -2.23
N THR A 192 -1.43 13.59 -2.95
CA THR A 192 -1.61 13.30 -4.38
C THR A 192 -2.88 12.48 -4.63
N SER A 193 -3.13 11.49 -3.80
CA SER A 193 -4.31 10.64 -3.93
C SER A 193 -5.60 11.41 -3.64
N ILE A 194 -5.64 12.21 -2.55
CA ILE A 194 -6.79 13.04 -2.19
C ILE A 194 -7.09 14.04 -3.32
N LEU A 195 -6.07 14.74 -3.84
CA LEU A 195 -6.23 15.68 -4.97
C LEU A 195 -6.77 14.96 -6.21
N SER A 196 -6.27 13.78 -6.52
CA SER A 196 -6.74 12.98 -7.66
C SER A 196 -8.22 12.65 -7.51
N TYR A 197 -8.67 12.17 -6.35
CA TYR A 197 -10.06 11.78 -6.14
C TYR A 197 -11.01 12.95 -6.02
N THR A 198 -10.60 14.02 -5.37
CA THR A 198 -11.37 15.27 -5.33
C THR A 198 -11.62 15.79 -6.75
N THR A 199 -10.58 15.80 -7.58
CA THR A 199 -10.70 16.23 -8.99
C THR A 199 -11.61 15.29 -9.79
N ILE A 200 -11.51 13.97 -9.60
CA ILE A 200 -12.40 12.99 -10.22
C ILE A 200 -13.85 13.25 -9.80
N PHE A 201 -14.10 13.42 -8.50
CA PHE A 201 -15.44 13.69 -7.97
C PHE A 201 -16.06 14.96 -8.56
N TRP A 202 -15.32 16.07 -8.58
CA TRP A 202 -15.78 17.34 -9.14
C TRP A 202 -16.11 17.24 -10.64
N LYS A 203 -15.27 16.55 -11.42
CA LYS A 203 -15.52 16.36 -12.85
C LYS A 203 -16.77 15.53 -13.11
N LEU A 204 -17.01 14.50 -12.32
CA LEU A 204 -18.21 13.67 -12.43
C LEU A 204 -19.45 14.41 -12.02
N HIS A 205 -19.39 15.13 -10.92
CA HIS A 205 -20.53 15.92 -10.44
C HIS A 205 -20.94 17.00 -11.46
N ARG A 206 -19.96 17.70 -12.03
CA ARG A 206 -20.23 18.67 -13.12
C ARG A 206 -20.88 18.00 -14.33
N HIS A 207 -20.38 16.84 -14.73
CA HIS A 207 -20.96 16.12 -15.87
C HIS A 207 -22.39 15.65 -15.57
N GLU A 208 -22.68 15.20 -14.36
CA GLU A 208 -24.03 14.81 -13.94
C GLU A 208 -25.01 15.99 -13.99
N ILE A 209 -24.59 17.18 -13.51
CA ILE A 209 -25.41 18.41 -13.58
C ILE A 209 -25.71 18.80 -15.03
N GLN A 210 -24.69 18.77 -15.91
CA GLN A 210 -24.87 19.10 -17.33
C GLN A 210 -25.85 18.15 -18.03
N VAL A 211 -25.76 16.85 -17.76
CA VAL A 211 -26.70 15.86 -18.34
C VAL A 211 -28.10 16.04 -17.81
N ARG A 212 -28.30 16.34 -16.52
CA ARG A 212 -29.61 16.62 -15.94
C ARG A 212 -30.19 17.93 -16.51
N GLY A 213 -29.38 18.98 -16.70
CA GLY A 213 -29.81 20.24 -17.28
C GLY A 213 -30.31 20.09 -18.73
N ASN A 214 -29.64 19.26 -19.52
CA ASN A 214 -30.03 19.00 -20.92
C ASN A 214 -31.30 18.12 -21.06
N ILE A 215 -31.66 17.37 -20.01
CA ILE A 215 -32.93 16.58 -20.01
C ILE A 215 -34.14 17.46 -19.76
N ILE A 216 -33.96 18.62 -19.11
CA ILE A 216 -35.05 19.55 -18.76
C ILE A 216 -35.41 20.48 -19.95
N GLN A 217 -34.55 20.61 -20.96
CA GLN A 217 -34.84 21.29 -22.21
C GLN A 217 -34.87 20.27 -23.36
N PRO A 218 -36.06 19.82 -23.80
CA PRO A 218 -36.18 18.92 -24.94
C PRO A 218 -36.15 19.74 -26.24
N GLU A 219 -34.99 20.27 -26.63
CA GLU A 219 -34.80 20.75 -28.01
C GLU A 219 -33.89 19.74 -28.76
N GLN A 220 -34.52 19.16 -29.79
CA GLN A 220 -34.00 18.44 -30.94
C GLN A 220 -32.46 18.46 -31.09
N SER A 221 -31.80 17.43 -30.67
CA SER A 221 -30.53 17.05 -31.22
C SER A 221 -30.42 15.51 -31.24
N ASN A 222 -30.72 14.96 -32.42
CA ASN A 222 -30.38 13.59 -32.79
C ASN A 222 -28.86 13.40 -32.72
N ASN A 223 -28.43 12.29 -32.13
CA ASN A 223 -27.08 11.76 -32.11
C ASN A 223 -26.14 12.19 -30.95
N SER A 224 -26.41 11.69 -29.75
CA SER A 224 -25.34 11.39 -28.78
C SER A 224 -25.79 10.27 -27.86
N SER A 225 -25.44 9.04 -28.21
CA SER A 225 -25.69 7.83 -27.43
C SER A 225 -24.80 7.69 -26.18
N SER A 226 -24.72 8.76 -25.37
CA SER A 226 -24.10 8.73 -24.05
C SER A 226 -25.17 8.76 -22.97
N GLY A 227 -25.97 7.68 -22.92
CA GLY A 227 -27.11 7.53 -22.04
C GLY A 227 -26.77 7.44 -20.55
N PRO A 228 -27.77 7.53 -19.65
CA PRO A 228 -27.67 7.50 -18.17
C PRO A 228 -26.95 6.26 -17.63
N LEU A 229 -26.85 5.18 -18.38
CA LEU A 229 -26.12 3.96 -18.06
C LEU A 229 -24.59 4.15 -17.88
N ASN A 230 -23.97 5.09 -18.60
CA ASN A 230 -22.53 5.34 -18.49
C ASN A 230 -22.17 6.08 -17.19
N ILE A 231 -23.02 7.00 -16.74
CA ILE A 231 -22.76 7.79 -15.51
C ILE A 231 -22.85 6.91 -14.26
N SER A 232 -23.85 6.04 -14.17
CA SER A 232 -24.00 5.11 -13.04
C SER A 232 -22.83 4.13 -12.94
N ARG A 233 -22.36 3.60 -14.06
CA ARG A 233 -21.16 2.72 -14.11
C ARG A 233 -19.93 3.48 -13.66
N TYR A 234 -19.78 4.74 -14.07
CA TYR A 234 -18.65 5.59 -13.73
C TYR A 234 -18.64 5.95 -12.24
N ARG A 235 -19.80 6.34 -11.68
CA ARG A 235 -19.96 6.65 -10.24
C ARG A 235 -19.62 5.45 -9.36
N LYS A 236 -20.02 4.24 -9.74
CA LYS A 236 -19.62 3.01 -9.05
C LYS A 236 -18.11 2.79 -9.10
N GLY A 237 -17.47 3.09 -10.23
CA GLY A 237 -16.02 3.01 -10.38
C GLY A 237 -15.28 3.96 -9.43
N VAL A 238 -15.73 5.21 -9.33
CA VAL A 238 -15.12 6.23 -8.45
C VAL A 238 -15.30 5.90 -6.98
N PHE A 239 -16.51 5.56 -6.55
CA PHE A 239 -16.79 5.16 -5.17
C PHE A 239 -15.89 4.00 -4.72
N SER A 240 -15.72 3.04 -5.61
CA SER A 240 -14.85 1.89 -5.38
C SER A 240 -13.38 2.31 -5.16
N VAL A 241 -12.86 3.29 -5.90
CA VAL A 241 -11.47 3.78 -5.75
C VAL A 241 -11.32 4.62 -4.48
N MET A 242 -12.35 5.36 -4.08
CA MET A 242 -12.36 6.07 -2.80
C MET A 242 -12.28 5.09 -1.61
N CYS A 243 -12.99 3.95 -1.67
CA CYS A 243 -12.89 2.91 -0.64
C CYS A 243 -11.48 2.33 -0.53
N LEU A 244 -10.81 2.10 -1.68
CA LEU A 244 -9.42 1.64 -1.69
C LEU A 244 -8.50 2.65 -0.98
N GLN A 245 -8.65 3.94 -1.31
CA GLN A 245 -7.85 4.99 -0.72
C GLN A 245 -8.11 5.17 0.78
N LEU A 246 -9.36 5.01 1.20
CA LEU A 246 -9.72 5.03 2.62
C LEU A 246 -9.04 3.87 3.37
N ALA A 247 -9.03 2.67 2.78
CA ALA A 247 -8.35 1.52 3.35
C ALA A 247 -6.83 1.79 3.52
N VAL A 248 -6.18 2.36 2.48
CA VAL A 248 -4.77 2.77 2.57
C VAL A 248 -4.57 3.81 3.67
N ALA A 249 -5.46 4.81 3.78
CA ALA A 249 -5.36 5.82 4.82
C ALA A 249 -5.43 5.20 6.23
N VAL A 250 -6.40 4.34 6.48
CA VAL A 250 -6.57 3.65 7.77
C VAL A 250 -5.36 2.77 8.10
N CYS A 251 -4.73 2.17 7.10
CA CYS A 251 -3.58 1.29 7.31
C CYS A 251 -2.26 2.04 7.50
N TYR A 252 -2.00 3.12 6.76
CA TYR A 252 -0.69 3.78 6.76
C TYR A 252 -0.61 5.02 7.66
N LEU A 253 -1.69 5.83 7.81
CA LEU A 253 -1.64 7.03 8.64
C LEU A 253 -1.29 6.75 10.10
N PRO A 254 -1.88 5.71 10.77
CA PRO A 254 -1.48 5.37 12.13
C PRO A 254 0.01 5.04 12.25
N HIS A 255 0.58 4.35 11.24
CA HIS A 255 2.00 4.04 11.23
C HIS A 255 2.88 5.28 11.09
N GLY A 256 2.51 6.23 10.22
CA GLY A 256 3.20 7.52 10.11
C GLY A 256 3.16 8.32 11.41
N ILE A 257 1.99 8.38 12.07
CA ILE A 257 1.81 9.08 13.36
C ILE A 257 2.66 8.41 14.45
N THR A 258 2.63 7.08 14.57
CA THR A 258 3.41 6.37 15.60
C THR A 258 4.91 6.47 15.35
N THR A 259 5.35 6.52 14.10
CA THR A 259 6.75 6.76 13.76
C THR A 259 7.17 8.18 14.18
N ALA A 260 6.31 9.18 13.97
CA ALA A 260 6.57 10.54 14.44
C ALA A 260 6.60 10.63 15.98
N LEU A 261 5.64 10.00 16.68
CA LEU A 261 5.63 9.93 18.13
C LEU A 261 6.89 9.24 18.68
N TRP A 262 7.33 8.17 18.03
CA TRP A 262 8.57 7.48 18.37
C TRP A 262 9.80 8.38 18.22
N THR A 263 9.86 9.15 17.15
CA THR A 263 11.04 10.00 16.83
C THR A 263 11.09 11.25 17.70
N TYR A 264 9.96 11.92 17.93
CA TYR A 264 9.90 13.23 18.57
C TYR A 264 9.29 13.22 19.98
N GLY A 265 8.44 12.27 20.31
CA GLY A 265 7.64 12.26 21.56
C GLY A 265 8.22 11.42 22.70
N GLY A 266 9.34 10.75 22.45
CA GLY A 266 9.95 9.87 23.46
C GLY A 266 9.51 8.40 23.36
N ARG A 267 10.39 7.52 23.85
CA ARG A 267 10.39 6.07 23.60
C ARG A 267 9.83 5.31 24.79
N SER A 268 8.50 5.35 24.96
CA SER A 268 7.81 4.59 26.00
C SER A 268 7.43 3.18 25.53
N SER A 269 7.24 2.24 26.47
CA SER A 269 6.73 0.89 26.18
C SER A 269 5.38 0.94 25.45
N SER A 270 4.52 1.90 25.77
CA SER A 270 3.21 2.08 25.12
C SER A 270 3.36 2.48 23.65
N VAL A 271 4.27 3.39 23.31
CA VAL A 271 4.55 3.79 21.92
C VAL A 271 5.15 2.61 21.14
N THR A 272 5.98 1.80 21.79
CA THR A 272 6.54 0.58 21.19
C THR A 272 5.44 -0.42 20.82
N VAL A 273 4.52 -0.71 21.73
CA VAL A 273 3.37 -1.58 21.47
C VAL A 273 2.52 -1.04 20.33
N LEU A 274 2.19 0.26 20.39
CA LEU A 274 1.38 0.91 19.35
C LEU A 274 2.04 0.82 17.97
N ARG A 275 3.36 0.97 17.91
CA ARG A 275 4.12 0.82 16.66
C ARG A 275 4.00 -0.59 16.09
N GLN A 276 4.08 -1.66 16.91
CA GLN A 276 3.92 -3.03 16.41
C GLN A 276 2.50 -3.27 15.87
N PHE A 277 1.48 -2.74 16.53
CA PHE A 277 0.11 -2.79 16.01
C PHE A 277 -0.03 -2.05 14.68
N THR A 278 0.58 -0.89 14.54
CA THR A 278 0.48 -0.12 13.28
C THR A 278 1.28 -0.73 12.13
N VAL A 279 2.39 -1.42 12.39
CA VAL A 279 3.07 -2.26 11.39
C VAL A 279 2.14 -3.36 10.90
N THR A 280 1.44 -4.04 11.80
CA THR A 280 0.44 -5.04 11.42
C THR A 280 -0.68 -4.44 10.58
N LEU A 281 -1.15 -3.21 10.89
CA LEU A 281 -2.15 -2.51 10.05
C LEU A 281 -1.63 -2.26 8.63
N VAL A 282 -0.36 -1.92 8.48
CA VAL A 282 0.24 -1.78 7.13
C VAL A 282 0.19 -3.10 6.37
N TYR A 283 0.45 -4.23 7.02
CA TYR A 283 0.35 -5.55 6.39
C TYR A 283 -1.09 -5.96 6.06
N VAL A 284 -2.07 -5.56 6.88
CA VAL A 284 -3.51 -5.75 6.57
C VAL A 284 -3.86 -5.17 5.21
N ASN A 285 -3.23 -4.05 4.78
CA ASN A 285 -3.44 -3.48 3.46
C ASN A 285 -3.16 -4.49 2.34
N SER A 286 -2.07 -5.26 2.43
CA SER A 286 -1.70 -6.26 1.42
C SER A 286 -2.71 -7.42 1.34
N ALA A 287 -3.30 -7.81 2.47
CA ALA A 287 -4.35 -8.83 2.52
C ALA A 287 -5.72 -8.30 2.04
N LEU A 288 -5.99 -6.99 2.18
CA LEU A 288 -7.25 -6.38 1.72
C LEU A 288 -7.30 -6.15 0.21
N ASN A 289 -6.15 -5.91 -0.43
CA ASN A 289 -6.07 -5.58 -1.86
C ASN A 289 -6.74 -6.60 -2.78
N PRO A 290 -6.56 -7.93 -2.64
CA PRO A 290 -7.28 -8.92 -3.43
C PRO A 290 -8.80 -8.83 -3.32
N LEU A 291 -9.32 -8.62 -2.11
CA LEU A 291 -10.76 -8.48 -1.87
C LEU A 291 -11.31 -7.23 -2.56
N LEU A 292 -10.58 -6.12 -2.45
CA LEU A 292 -10.95 -4.85 -3.08
C LEU A 292 -10.93 -4.96 -4.60
N TYR A 293 -9.98 -5.67 -5.21
CA TYR A 293 -9.94 -5.88 -6.67
C TYR A 293 -11.06 -6.78 -7.16
N CYS A 294 -11.35 -7.89 -6.48
CA CYS A 294 -12.48 -8.76 -6.80
C CYS A 294 -13.81 -8.01 -6.68
N TRP A 295 -13.95 -7.15 -5.69
CA TRP A 295 -15.15 -6.33 -5.56
C TRP A 295 -15.27 -5.28 -6.66
N LYS A 296 -14.16 -4.67 -7.05
CA LYS A 296 -14.07 -3.48 -7.88
C LYS A 296 -14.02 -3.75 -9.37
N ILE A 297 -13.17 -4.70 -9.80
CA ILE A 297 -12.88 -4.95 -11.21
C ILE A 297 -13.68 -6.18 -11.65
N ARG A 298 -14.75 -5.94 -12.44
CA ARG A 298 -15.66 -7.00 -12.90
C ARG A 298 -14.93 -8.14 -13.60
N GLU A 299 -13.93 -7.82 -14.42
CA GLU A 299 -13.13 -8.80 -15.15
C GLU A 299 -12.29 -9.66 -14.22
N VAL A 300 -11.57 -9.03 -13.28
CA VAL A 300 -10.80 -9.76 -12.26
C VAL A 300 -11.72 -10.67 -11.45
N ARG A 301 -12.89 -10.18 -11.04
CA ARG A 301 -13.89 -10.99 -10.33
C ARG A 301 -14.38 -12.18 -11.15
N GLN A 302 -14.60 -12.01 -12.45
CA GLN A 302 -15.03 -13.10 -13.33
C GLN A 302 -13.93 -14.15 -13.47
N SER A 303 -12.69 -13.71 -13.77
CA SER A 303 -11.53 -14.59 -13.87
C SER A 303 -11.24 -15.34 -12.56
N VAL A 304 -11.38 -14.67 -11.40
CA VAL A 304 -11.23 -15.31 -10.08
C VAL A 304 -12.29 -16.38 -9.86
N LYS A 305 -13.56 -16.12 -10.22
CA LYS A 305 -14.63 -17.12 -10.11
C LYS A 305 -14.39 -18.34 -11.01
N GLU A 306 -13.87 -18.13 -12.21
CA GLU A 306 -13.51 -19.22 -13.13
C GLU A 306 -12.39 -20.07 -12.55
N ILE A 307 -11.32 -19.44 -12.05
CA ILE A 307 -10.19 -20.14 -11.42
C ILE A 307 -10.66 -20.96 -10.19
N ILE A 308 -11.49 -20.37 -9.32
CA ILE A 308 -12.00 -21.09 -8.15
C ILE A 308 -12.87 -22.29 -8.58
N ARG A 309 -13.67 -22.15 -9.64
CA ARG A 309 -14.43 -23.27 -10.20
C ARG A 309 -13.51 -24.35 -10.75
N GLU A 310 -12.52 -24.00 -11.54
CA GLU A 310 -11.52 -24.95 -12.05
C GLU A 310 -10.85 -25.75 -10.92
N ILE A 311 -10.50 -25.09 -9.80
CA ILE A 311 -9.86 -25.74 -8.64
C ILE A 311 -10.85 -26.63 -7.86
N LEU A 312 -12.12 -26.23 -7.72
CA LEU A 312 -13.09 -26.97 -6.92
C LEU A 312 -13.75 -28.14 -7.66
N PHE A 313 -13.72 -28.16 -8.98
CA PHE A 313 -14.37 -29.16 -9.83
C PHE A 313 -13.38 -29.98 -10.68
N CYS A 314 -12.05 -29.83 -10.47
CA CYS A 314 -11.01 -30.78 -10.78
C CYS A 314 -10.81 -31.78 -9.65
#